data_f7ce63cd7f1a584388842fd67af1008b
#
_entry.id   f7ce63cd7f1a584388842fd67af1008b
#
_cell.length_a   1.000
_cell.length_b   1.000
_cell.length_c   1.000
_cell.angle_alpha   90.00
_cell.angle_beta   90.00
_cell.angle_gamma   90.00
#
_symmetry.space_group_name_H-M   'P 1'
#
loop_
_entity.id
_entity.type
_entity.pdbx_description
1 polymer ?
#
loop_
_entity_poly.entity_id
_entity_poly.type
_entity_poly.pdbx_seq_one_letter_code
_entity_poly.pdbx_strand_id
1 'polypeptide(L)'
;MNSNFFNKRAIGLVVENGIQKSRRVSGGGYFYVSGNQVNVQRGSCPRNTDYASQTILWGIDNGVTNKSLMRQRHAKQLTYRNIVGKNKNGDIIFIVSNFGGVVTIKDVIEEGVRQGIVEGVLFDGGTSVEYKFKDGWYSTSFTALSDAGKKLSGFGKPTTYIYVN
;
A
#
# COMPACT_ATOMS: atom_id res chain seq x y z
N MET A 1 -4.55 -4.86 2.67
CA MET A 1 -4.22 -3.55 2.06
C MET A 1 -4.88 -3.48 0.72
N ASN A 2 -5.32 -2.30 0.32
CA ASN A 2 -6.08 -2.10 -0.90
C ASN A 2 -5.22 -1.39 -1.94
N SER A 3 -5.22 -1.88 -3.19
CA SER A 3 -4.75 -1.08 -4.31
C SER A 3 -5.72 0.07 -4.57
N ASN A 4 -5.26 1.12 -5.25
CA ASN A 4 -6.09 2.27 -5.53
C ASN A 4 -7.38 1.90 -6.28
N PHE A 5 -8.52 2.35 -5.75
CA PHE A 5 -9.84 2.15 -6.36
C PHE A 5 -10.54 3.49 -6.60
N PHE A 6 -11.22 3.57 -7.72
CA PHE A 6 -12.13 4.66 -8.01
C PHE A 6 -13.44 4.07 -8.53
N ASN A 7 -14.57 4.47 -7.94
CA ASN A 7 -15.91 3.97 -8.30
C ASN A 7 -15.99 2.43 -8.36
N LYS A 8 -15.46 1.74 -7.35
CA LYS A 8 -15.42 0.26 -7.24
C LYS A 8 -14.60 -0.44 -8.32
N ARG A 9 -13.77 0.28 -9.07
CA ARG A 9 -12.86 -0.29 -10.07
C ARG A 9 -11.43 -0.12 -9.65
N ALA A 10 -10.60 -1.14 -9.84
CA ALA A 10 -9.17 -1.05 -9.60
C ALA A 10 -8.53 -0.01 -10.55
N ILE A 11 -7.74 0.89 -9.98
CA ILE A 11 -6.88 1.78 -10.76
C ILE A 11 -5.51 1.11 -10.82
N GLY A 12 -5.18 0.55 -11.98
CA GLY A 12 -3.93 -0.15 -12.20
C GLY A 12 -4.10 -1.66 -12.31
N LEU A 13 -3.00 -2.34 -12.59
CA LEU A 13 -2.96 -3.76 -12.80
C LEU A 13 -3.38 -4.53 -11.54
N VAL A 14 -4.30 -5.45 -11.72
CA VAL A 14 -4.58 -6.53 -10.77
C VAL A 14 -4.48 -7.85 -11.53
N VAL A 15 -3.68 -8.77 -10.99
CA VAL A 15 -3.59 -10.16 -11.46
C VAL A 15 -3.96 -11.06 -10.29
N GLU A 16 -4.77 -12.07 -10.56
CA GLU A 16 -5.21 -13.07 -9.59
C GLU A 16 -5.19 -14.46 -10.25
N ASN A 17 -4.46 -15.38 -9.65
CA ASN A 17 -4.23 -16.73 -10.21
C ASN A 17 -3.75 -16.71 -11.67
N GLY A 18 -2.79 -15.83 -11.99
CA GLY A 18 -2.28 -15.66 -13.35
C GLY A 18 -3.23 -14.94 -14.32
N ILE A 19 -4.45 -14.59 -13.89
CA ILE A 19 -5.46 -13.94 -14.73
C ILE A 19 -5.48 -12.44 -14.47
N GLN A 20 -5.25 -11.66 -15.51
CA GLN A 20 -5.36 -10.21 -15.43
C GLN A 20 -6.82 -9.77 -15.27
N LYS A 21 -7.13 -9.09 -14.16
CA LYS A 21 -8.46 -8.57 -13.82
C LYS A 21 -8.67 -7.10 -14.21
N SER A 22 -7.59 -6.32 -14.27
CA SER A 22 -7.65 -4.90 -14.65
C SER A 22 -6.43 -4.48 -15.45
N ARG A 23 -6.55 -3.33 -16.13
CA ARG A 23 -5.50 -2.82 -17.01
C ARG A 23 -4.37 -2.17 -16.19
N ARG A 24 -3.15 -2.33 -16.70
CA ARG A 24 -2.00 -1.57 -16.24
C ARG A 24 -2.18 -0.09 -16.55
N VAL A 25 -1.79 0.76 -15.61
CA VAL A 25 -1.66 2.21 -15.83
C VAL A 25 -0.19 2.61 -15.85
N SER A 26 0.10 3.80 -16.38
CA SER A 26 1.46 4.31 -16.43
C SER A 26 1.95 4.70 -15.04
N GLY A 27 3.21 4.41 -14.74
CA GLY A 27 3.89 4.79 -13.51
C GLY A 27 3.54 3.91 -12.30
N GLY A 28 3.89 4.41 -11.12
CA GLY A 28 3.65 3.71 -9.86
C GLY A 28 4.61 2.57 -9.58
N GLY A 29 4.17 1.68 -8.74
CA GLY A 29 4.90 0.47 -8.34
C GLY A 29 3.99 -0.73 -8.21
N TYR A 30 4.59 -1.86 -7.95
CA TYR A 30 3.92 -3.16 -7.92
C TYR A 30 4.33 -3.94 -6.69
N PHE A 31 3.34 -4.57 -6.08
CA PHE A 31 3.52 -5.76 -5.25
C PHE A 31 3.07 -6.95 -6.09
N TYR A 32 3.90 -7.97 -6.23
CA TYR A 32 3.56 -9.14 -7.03
C TYR A 32 4.21 -10.42 -6.52
N VAL A 33 3.59 -11.54 -6.88
CA VAL A 33 4.05 -12.90 -6.61
C VAL A 33 4.25 -13.60 -7.95
N SER A 34 5.39 -14.25 -8.12
CA SER A 34 5.70 -15.08 -9.28
C SER A 34 6.37 -16.37 -8.79
N GLY A 35 5.69 -17.49 -8.95
CA GLY A 35 6.10 -18.74 -8.29
C GLY A 35 6.20 -18.56 -6.77
N ASN A 36 7.34 -18.90 -6.21
CA ASN A 36 7.59 -18.77 -4.76
C ASN A 36 8.21 -17.44 -4.35
N GLN A 37 8.28 -16.46 -5.26
CA GLN A 37 8.91 -15.18 -4.98
C GLN A 37 7.89 -14.07 -4.82
N VAL A 38 7.97 -13.36 -3.70
CA VAL A 38 7.24 -12.12 -3.46
C VAL A 38 8.15 -10.94 -3.77
N ASN A 39 7.64 -9.96 -4.50
CA ASN A 39 8.43 -8.81 -4.91
C ASN A 39 7.66 -7.50 -4.77
N VAL A 40 8.45 -6.45 -4.53
CA VAL A 40 7.99 -5.05 -4.58
C VAL A 40 8.97 -4.31 -5.48
N GLN A 41 8.46 -3.59 -6.47
CA GLN A 41 9.32 -2.78 -7.34
C GLN A 41 8.56 -1.64 -8.00
N ARG A 42 9.30 -0.62 -8.41
CA ARG A 42 8.80 0.46 -9.25
C ARG A 42 8.86 0.07 -10.73
N GLY A 43 8.00 0.67 -11.54
CA GLY A 43 8.07 0.71 -13.01
C GLY A 43 7.39 -0.45 -13.71
N SER A 44 7.81 -1.69 -13.53
CA SER A 44 7.27 -2.83 -14.28
C SER A 44 6.97 -4.03 -13.40
N CYS A 45 6.01 -4.83 -13.82
CA CYS A 45 5.71 -6.14 -13.29
C CYS A 45 5.87 -7.15 -14.43
N PRO A 46 6.49 -8.30 -14.19
CA PRO A 46 6.57 -9.38 -15.19
C PRO A 46 5.20 -9.76 -15.73
N ARG A 47 5.15 -10.28 -16.97
CA ARG A 47 3.88 -10.70 -17.56
C ARG A 47 3.33 -11.97 -16.93
N ASN A 48 4.20 -12.87 -16.50
CA ASN A 48 3.84 -14.17 -15.93
C ASN A 48 3.90 -14.08 -14.39
N THR A 49 3.00 -13.35 -13.81
CA THR A 49 2.82 -13.27 -12.35
C THR A 49 1.57 -14.02 -11.94
N ASP A 50 1.63 -14.70 -10.80
CA ASP A 50 0.47 -15.38 -10.22
C ASP A 50 -0.48 -14.36 -9.60
N TYR A 51 0.10 -13.37 -8.89
CA TYR A 51 -0.64 -12.28 -8.26
C TYR A 51 0.11 -10.97 -8.47
N ALA A 52 -0.63 -9.91 -8.77
CA ALA A 52 -0.06 -8.56 -8.81
C ALA A 52 -1.08 -7.52 -8.40
N SER A 53 -0.60 -6.50 -7.72
CA SER A 53 -1.35 -5.29 -7.42
C SER A 53 -0.49 -4.08 -7.73
N GLN A 54 -0.94 -3.27 -8.68
CA GLN A 54 -0.31 -2.00 -9.00
C GLN A 54 -0.85 -0.91 -8.09
N THR A 55 0.04 -0.06 -7.61
CA THR A 55 -0.30 1.22 -6.98
C THR A 55 0.29 2.37 -7.77
N ILE A 56 -0.40 3.51 -7.81
CA ILE A 56 0.10 4.71 -8.47
C ILE A 56 1.18 5.44 -7.66
N LEU A 57 1.34 5.08 -6.39
CA LEU A 57 2.27 5.74 -5.48
C LEU A 57 3.44 4.80 -5.15
N TRP A 58 4.64 5.22 -5.54
CA TRP A 58 5.86 4.61 -5.05
C TRP A 58 6.54 5.57 -4.05
N GLY A 59 7.11 5.02 -2.99
CA GLY A 59 7.74 5.78 -1.92
C GLY A 59 9.26 5.72 -1.94
N ILE A 60 9.80 4.53 -2.23
CA ILE A 60 11.24 4.23 -2.19
C ILE A 60 11.58 3.41 -3.44
N ASP A 61 12.67 3.75 -4.12
CA ASP A 61 13.18 3.10 -5.31
C ASP A 61 14.72 3.05 -5.25
N ASN A 62 15.30 1.87 -5.20
CA ASN A 62 16.75 1.67 -4.99
C ASN A 62 17.31 2.43 -3.77
N GLY A 63 16.55 2.47 -2.68
CA GLY A 63 16.90 3.21 -1.46
C GLY A 63 16.69 4.73 -1.55
N VAL A 64 16.23 5.25 -2.68
CA VAL A 64 15.98 6.69 -2.88
C VAL A 64 14.51 7.00 -2.63
N THR A 65 14.24 7.94 -1.73
CA THR A 65 12.88 8.38 -1.41
C THR A 65 12.27 9.26 -2.49
N ASN A 66 10.97 9.13 -2.72
CA ASN A 66 10.21 9.94 -3.67
C ASN A 66 9.94 11.35 -3.10
N LYS A 67 10.91 12.24 -3.21
CA LYS A 67 10.79 13.63 -2.73
C LYS A 67 9.66 14.40 -3.42
N SER A 68 9.34 14.08 -4.67
CA SER A 68 8.24 14.72 -5.40
C SER A 68 6.90 14.37 -4.77
N LEU A 69 6.66 13.09 -4.46
CA LEU A 69 5.46 12.64 -3.75
C LEU A 69 5.35 13.32 -2.37
N MET A 70 6.43 13.33 -1.59
CA MET A 70 6.45 13.89 -0.23
C MET A 70 6.10 15.39 -0.19
N ARG A 71 6.29 16.12 -1.29
CA ARG A 71 5.95 17.56 -1.39
C ARG A 71 4.50 17.83 -1.76
N GLN A 72 3.76 16.86 -2.24
CA GLN A 72 2.38 17.03 -2.68
C GLN A 72 1.45 17.36 -1.51
N ARG A 73 0.40 18.14 -1.77
CA ARG A 73 -0.54 18.58 -0.73
C ARG A 73 -1.17 17.38 0.03
N HIS A 74 -1.62 16.38 -0.69
CA HIS A 74 -2.24 15.20 -0.07
C HIS A 74 -1.25 14.35 0.74
N ALA A 75 0.03 14.41 0.42
CA ALA A 75 1.07 13.69 1.15
C ALA A 75 1.31 14.28 2.55
N LYS A 76 0.95 15.54 2.77
CA LYS A 76 1.08 16.24 4.05
C LYS A 76 -0.14 16.04 4.97
N GLN A 77 -1.22 15.46 4.46
CA GLN A 77 -2.41 15.19 5.26
C GLN A 77 -2.14 14.07 6.24
N LEU A 78 -2.48 14.29 7.50
CA LEU A 78 -2.47 13.28 8.53
C LEU A 78 -3.64 12.33 8.32
N THR A 79 -3.33 11.06 8.15
CA THR A 79 -4.31 9.97 8.06
C THR A 79 -3.61 8.63 8.25
N TYR A 80 -4.35 7.54 8.26
CA TYR A 80 -3.73 6.22 8.27
C TYR A 80 -3.02 5.94 6.96
N ARG A 81 -1.80 5.42 7.07
CA ARG A 81 -0.92 5.15 5.94
C ARG A 81 -0.33 3.76 6.04
N ASN A 82 0.13 3.28 4.91
CA ASN A 82 0.87 2.03 4.83
C ASN A 82 1.95 2.13 3.74
N ILE A 83 2.98 1.33 3.90
CA ILE A 83 3.98 1.06 2.86
C ILE A 83 4.30 -0.43 2.89
N VAL A 84 4.41 -1.00 1.72
CA VAL A 84 4.94 -2.36 1.54
C VAL A 84 6.25 -2.24 0.81
N GLY A 85 7.27 -2.88 1.31
CA GLY A 85 8.58 -2.79 0.73
C GLY A 85 9.39 -4.07 0.81
N LYS A 86 10.52 -4.04 0.12
CA LYS A 86 11.52 -5.09 0.14
C LYS A 86 12.83 -4.50 0.63
N ASN A 87 13.53 -5.20 1.53
CA ASN A 87 14.86 -4.83 1.97
C ASN A 87 15.96 -5.43 1.06
N LYS A 88 17.22 -5.16 1.38
CA LYS A 88 18.37 -5.68 0.62
C LYS A 88 18.49 -7.21 0.65
N ASN A 89 17.97 -7.85 1.69
CA ASN A 89 18.00 -9.31 1.85
C ASN A 89 16.87 -10.00 1.07
N GLY A 90 15.92 -9.23 0.53
CA GLY A 90 14.74 -9.76 -0.15
C GLY A 90 13.52 -9.93 0.75
N ASP A 91 13.62 -9.62 2.06
CA ASP A 91 12.49 -9.73 2.98
C ASP A 91 11.43 -8.68 2.67
N ILE A 92 10.18 -9.09 2.74
CA ILE A 92 9.04 -8.20 2.56
C ILE A 92 8.62 -7.60 3.90
N ILE A 93 8.56 -6.30 3.94
CA ILE A 93 8.23 -5.51 5.13
C ILE A 93 6.92 -4.78 4.90
N PHE A 94 5.97 -4.96 5.81
CA PHE A 94 4.70 -4.23 5.85
C PHE A 94 4.73 -3.25 7.02
N ILE A 95 4.57 -1.97 6.72
CA ILE A 95 4.43 -0.92 7.74
C ILE A 95 3.04 -0.33 7.61
N VAL A 96 2.31 -0.33 8.71
CA VAL A 96 0.95 0.19 8.77
C VAL A 96 0.86 1.11 9.98
N SER A 97 0.40 2.34 9.79
CA SER A 97 0.07 3.19 10.92
C SER A 97 -1.14 2.64 11.66
N ASN A 98 -1.03 2.57 12.99
CA ASN A 98 -1.98 1.89 13.86
C ASN A 98 -2.73 2.86 14.77
N PHE A 99 -3.50 2.32 15.72
CA PHE A 99 -4.26 3.02 16.73
C PHE A 99 -3.50 4.20 17.37
N GLY A 100 -4.08 5.39 17.29
CA GLY A 100 -3.45 6.62 17.79
C GLY A 100 -2.41 7.24 16.87
N GLY A 101 -2.17 6.67 15.67
CA GLY A 101 -1.13 7.11 14.76
C GLY A 101 -1.60 7.49 13.37
N VAL A 102 -2.24 8.67 13.21
CA VAL A 102 -2.32 9.29 11.90
C VAL A 102 -0.98 9.93 11.55
N VAL A 103 -0.49 9.65 10.35
CA VAL A 103 0.84 10.06 9.89
C VAL A 103 0.76 10.65 8.48
N THR A 104 1.79 11.37 8.05
CA THR A 104 1.91 11.83 6.67
C THR A 104 2.51 10.72 5.78
N ILE A 105 2.46 10.89 4.45
CA ILE A 105 3.19 10.02 3.53
C ILE A 105 4.70 10.12 3.77
N LYS A 106 5.20 11.31 4.14
CA LYS A 106 6.60 11.49 4.47
C LYS A 106 7.01 10.59 5.65
N ASP A 107 6.23 10.61 6.74
CA ASP A 107 6.55 9.85 7.95
C ASP A 107 6.62 8.34 7.66
N VAL A 108 5.67 7.79 6.90
CA VAL A 108 5.67 6.37 6.57
C VAL A 108 6.81 5.97 5.61
N ILE A 109 7.22 6.86 4.71
CA ILE A 109 8.39 6.64 3.84
C ILE A 109 9.68 6.67 4.67
N GLU A 110 9.84 7.64 5.57
CA GLU A 110 11.00 7.75 6.45
C GLU A 110 11.10 6.54 7.39
N GLU A 111 9.98 6.07 7.92
CA GLU A 111 9.92 4.82 8.67
C GLU A 111 10.34 3.63 7.80
N GLY A 112 9.89 3.56 6.55
CA GLY A 112 10.31 2.52 5.61
C GLY A 112 11.83 2.47 5.42
N VAL A 113 12.45 3.65 5.24
CA VAL A 113 13.92 3.74 5.15
C VAL A 113 14.57 3.27 6.44
N ARG A 114 14.06 3.66 7.60
CA ARG A 114 14.59 3.25 8.90
C ARG A 114 14.54 1.74 9.13
N GLN A 115 13.49 1.09 8.58
CA GLN A 115 13.35 -0.37 8.61
C GLN A 115 14.11 -1.10 7.49
N GLY A 116 14.91 -0.37 6.71
CA GLY A 116 15.78 -0.94 5.69
C GLY A 116 15.11 -1.23 4.34
N ILE A 117 13.91 -0.71 4.10
CA ILE A 117 13.24 -0.84 2.79
C ILE A 117 14.07 -0.13 1.72
N VAL A 118 14.39 -0.83 0.64
CA VAL A 118 15.05 -0.29 -0.56
C VAL A 118 14.11 -0.15 -1.75
N GLU A 119 13.07 -0.96 -1.81
CA GLU A 119 11.96 -0.83 -2.76
C GLU A 119 10.66 -0.74 -1.99
N GLY A 120 9.87 0.32 -2.17
CA GLY A 120 8.68 0.54 -1.38
C GLY A 120 7.55 1.23 -2.13
N VAL A 121 6.34 0.67 -2.01
CA VAL A 121 5.11 1.18 -2.62
C VAL A 121 4.06 1.46 -1.57
N LEU A 122 3.24 2.48 -1.79
CA LEU A 122 2.15 2.84 -0.89
C LEU A 122 0.82 2.36 -1.47
N PHE A 123 0.05 1.68 -0.65
CA PHE A 123 -1.33 1.32 -0.97
C PHE A 123 -2.31 2.38 -0.48
N ASP A 124 -3.60 2.14 -0.72
CA ASP A 124 -4.66 3.04 -0.28
C ASP A 124 -4.59 3.26 1.24
N GLY A 125 -4.76 4.50 1.63
CA GLY A 125 -4.67 4.94 3.01
C GLY A 125 -6.03 5.29 3.61
N GLY A 126 -6.02 6.06 4.70
CA GLY A 126 -7.23 6.49 5.36
C GLY A 126 -8.01 5.31 5.93
N THR A 127 -9.32 5.36 5.82
CA THR A 127 -10.23 4.32 6.33
C THR A 127 -10.19 2.99 5.57
N SER A 128 -9.44 2.94 4.45
CA SER A 128 -9.21 1.70 3.70
C SER A 128 -8.08 0.85 4.27
N VAL A 129 -7.36 1.34 5.28
CA VAL A 129 -6.29 0.56 5.90
C VAL A 129 -6.90 -0.46 6.85
N GLU A 130 -6.83 -1.71 6.44
CA GLU A 130 -7.22 -2.87 7.24
C GLU A 130 -6.12 -3.91 7.20
N TYR A 131 -5.90 -4.59 8.31
CA TYR A 131 -4.97 -5.71 8.38
C TYR A 131 -5.44 -6.73 9.41
N LYS A 132 -5.00 -7.96 9.27
CA LYS A 132 -5.30 -9.06 10.16
C LYS A 132 -3.99 -9.75 10.56
N PHE A 133 -3.83 -9.97 11.85
CA PHE A 133 -2.83 -10.87 12.41
C PHE A 133 -3.51 -12.11 13.01
N LYS A 134 -2.71 -13.03 13.54
CA LYS A 134 -3.22 -14.26 14.15
C LYS A 134 -4.21 -14.01 15.28
N ASP A 135 -4.06 -12.92 15.99
CA ASP A 135 -4.82 -12.51 17.18
C ASP A 135 -6.06 -11.67 16.88
N GLY A 136 -6.27 -11.26 15.64
CA GLY A 136 -7.50 -10.54 15.30
C GLY A 136 -7.45 -9.66 14.07
N TRP A 137 -8.59 -9.04 13.78
CA TRP A 137 -8.76 -8.01 12.77
C TRP A 137 -8.53 -6.62 13.36
N TYR A 138 -7.78 -5.82 12.62
CA TYR A 138 -7.56 -4.41 12.91
C TYR A 138 -8.08 -3.60 11.73
N SER A 139 -9.07 -2.74 11.99
CA SER A 139 -9.63 -1.84 10.99
C SER A 139 -9.49 -0.40 11.48
N THR A 140 -8.96 0.45 10.63
CA THR A 140 -8.80 1.87 10.93
C THR A 140 -10.09 2.66 10.71
N SER A 141 -11.08 2.10 10.04
CA SER A 141 -12.34 2.79 9.74
C SER A 141 -13.08 3.24 10.99
N PHE A 142 -13.01 2.47 12.08
CA PHE A 142 -13.64 2.82 13.35
C PHE A 142 -12.83 3.82 14.17
N THR A 143 -11.51 3.71 14.16
CA THR A 143 -10.59 4.59 14.91
C THR A 143 -10.43 5.96 14.29
N ALA A 144 -10.44 6.06 12.95
CA ALA A 144 -10.42 7.35 12.27
C ALA A 144 -11.62 8.24 12.66
N LEU A 145 -12.74 7.63 13.04
CA LEU A 145 -13.94 8.34 13.52
C LEU A 145 -13.75 8.91 14.92
N SER A 146 -13.04 8.21 15.81
CA SER A 146 -12.80 8.66 17.18
C SER A 146 -11.78 9.79 17.26
N ASP A 147 -10.70 9.70 16.47
CA ASP A 147 -9.58 10.65 16.50
C ASP A 147 -9.93 11.98 15.83
N ALA A 148 -10.76 11.96 14.81
CA ALA A 148 -11.13 13.16 14.06
C ALA A 148 -12.41 13.85 14.57
N GLY A 149 -13.18 13.26 15.48
CA GLY A 149 -14.46 13.78 15.97
C GLY A 149 -15.52 13.97 14.87
N LYS A 150 -15.29 13.43 13.68
CA LYS A 150 -16.17 13.56 12.51
C LYS A 150 -16.73 12.21 12.12
N LYS A 151 -18.04 12.11 12.01
CA LYS A 151 -18.74 10.99 11.40
C LYS A 151 -18.41 10.96 9.90
N LEU A 152 -17.45 10.16 9.51
CA LEU A 152 -17.17 9.86 8.10
C LEU A 152 -18.13 8.73 7.69
N SER A 153 -19.29 9.08 7.16
CA SER A 153 -20.25 8.11 6.63
C SER A 153 -19.87 7.75 5.19
N GLY A 154 -19.96 6.48 4.83
CA GLY A 154 -19.95 6.04 3.44
C GLY A 154 -18.67 5.41 2.92
N PHE A 155 -17.77 4.94 3.75
CA PHE A 155 -16.58 4.22 3.30
C PHE A 155 -16.90 2.75 3.02
N GLY A 156 -16.68 2.35 1.77
CA GLY A 156 -16.84 0.96 1.36
C GLY A 156 -15.76 0.07 1.96
N LYS A 157 -16.07 -1.21 2.12
CA LYS A 157 -15.07 -2.22 2.46
C LYS A 157 -14.02 -2.27 1.35
N PRO A 158 -12.73 -2.47 1.70
CA PRO A 158 -11.70 -2.73 0.69
C PRO A 158 -12.12 -3.92 -0.18
N THR A 159 -11.83 -3.82 -1.45
CA THR A 159 -12.23 -4.86 -2.43
C THR A 159 -11.09 -5.80 -2.77
N THR A 160 -9.88 -5.52 -2.28
CA THR A 160 -8.70 -6.34 -2.49
C THR A 160 -7.86 -6.39 -1.24
N TYR A 161 -7.36 -7.58 -0.90
CA TYR A 161 -6.50 -7.81 0.24
C TYR A 161 -5.22 -8.51 -0.22
N ILE A 162 -4.11 -8.22 0.44
CA ILE A 162 -2.89 -9.02 0.36
C ILE A 162 -2.87 -9.92 1.59
N TYR A 163 -2.78 -11.22 1.37
CA TYR A 163 -2.62 -12.20 2.43
C TYR A 163 -1.19 -12.72 2.43
N VAL A 164 -0.66 -12.92 3.62
CA VAL A 164 0.61 -13.60 3.84
C VAL A 164 0.29 -14.79 4.73
N ASN A 165 0.57 -15.98 4.23
CA ASN A 165 0.41 -17.26 4.95
C ASN A 165 1.71 -17.63 5.65
#